data_f4a5b861d4e080fb14b4f2b3ed912635
#
_entry.id   f4a5b861d4e080fb14b4f2b3ed912635
#
_cell.length_a   1.000
_cell.length_b   1.000
_cell.length_c   1.000
_cell.angle_alpha   90.00
_cell.angle_beta   90.00
_cell.angle_gamma   90.00
#
_symmetry.space_group_name_H-M   'P 1'
#
loop_
_entity.id
_entity.type
_entity.pdbx_description
1 polymer ?
#
loop_
_entity_poly.entity_id
_entity_poly.type
_entity_poly.pdbx_seq_one_letter_code
_entity_poly.pdbx_strand_id
1 'polypeptide(L)'
;MESQITTNFWGQDSDKAFRYLYDKYASTLRYFSAKYVDDDATIEDVVQDAFLNLWEKRNEFKTESTIKAYLYKIVRSFSVDTIRRRNIANRYAEKIVLEEEDQEFFLENIVESEVFQMIQTVFNELSPSCREVYQLSPHGKSHEEISQLLDISINTVKKHKNNANHYMRERLKHVLSIFLCI
;
A
#
# COMPACT_ATOMS: atom_id res chain seq x y z
N MET A 1 -28.69 2.11 -29.76
CA MET A 1 -27.24 2.36 -29.95
C MET A 1 -26.80 3.28 -28.82
N GLU A 2 -26.48 2.71 -27.67
CA GLU A 2 -25.91 3.45 -26.53
C GLU A 2 -24.42 3.60 -26.77
N SER A 3 -23.98 4.80 -27.05
CA SER A 3 -22.59 5.18 -27.11
C SER A 3 -22.00 5.06 -25.69
N GLN A 4 -21.35 3.96 -25.40
CA GLN A 4 -20.45 3.86 -24.25
C GLN A 4 -19.35 4.91 -24.44
N ILE A 5 -19.50 6.04 -23.77
CA ILE A 5 -18.41 7.00 -23.56
C ILE A 5 -17.43 6.30 -22.62
N THR A 6 -16.47 5.56 -23.19
CA THR A 6 -15.31 5.09 -22.47
C THR A 6 -14.46 6.31 -22.13
N THR A 7 -14.76 6.94 -21.00
CA THR A 7 -13.94 8.02 -20.46
C THR A 7 -12.57 7.42 -20.19
N ASN A 8 -11.58 7.80 -21.01
CA ASN A 8 -10.19 7.43 -20.79
C ASN A 8 -9.79 7.92 -19.40
N PHE A 9 -9.30 7.05 -18.55
CA PHE A 9 -8.91 7.37 -17.17
C PHE A 9 -7.98 8.60 -17.09
N TRP A 10 -7.08 8.74 -18.06
CA TRP A 10 -6.09 9.82 -18.11
C TRP A 10 -6.71 11.19 -18.44
N GLY A 11 -7.91 11.27 -19.00
CA GLY A 11 -8.66 12.49 -19.27
C GLY A 11 -7.88 13.55 -20.03
N GLN A 12 -8.13 14.83 -19.68
CA GLN A 12 -7.40 15.98 -20.25
C GLN A 12 -6.14 16.35 -19.45
N ASP A 13 -5.96 15.82 -18.23
CA ASP A 13 -4.85 16.14 -17.33
C ASP A 13 -4.21 14.84 -16.83
N SER A 14 -3.31 14.31 -17.65
CA SER A 14 -2.58 13.08 -17.32
C SER A 14 -1.70 13.23 -16.06
N ASP A 15 -1.20 14.43 -15.78
CA ASP A 15 -0.32 14.66 -14.62
C ASP A 15 -1.12 14.55 -13.31
N LYS A 16 -2.35 15.09 -13.28
CA LYS A 16 -3.23 14.93 -12.12
C LYS A 16 -3.66 13.48 -11.93
N ALA A 17 -4.00 12.79 -13.02
CA ALA A 17 -4.35 11.37 -12.96
C ALA A 17 -3.17 10.53 -12.46
N PHE A 18 -1.95 10.81 -12.91
CA PHE A 18 -0.74 10.15 -12.43
C PHE A 18 -0.48 10.41 -10.94
N ARG A 19 -0.57 11.66 -10.50
CA ARG A 19 -0.41 12.02 -9.09
C ARG A 19 -1.43 11.30 -8.21
N TYR A 20 -2.71 11.28 -8.62
CA TYR A 20 -3.75 10.54 -7.94
C TYR A 20 -3.40 9.04 -7.78
N LEU A 21 -2.93 8.40 -8.86
CA LEU A 21 -2.52 6.99 -8.79
C LEU A 21 -1.32 6.77 -7.86
N TYR A 22 -0.33 7.66 -7.92
CA TYR A 22 0.83 7.58 -7.05
C TYR A 22 0.42 7.72 -5.58
N ASP A 23 -0.32 8.75 -5.23
CA ASP A 23 -0.79 9.00 -3.86
C ASP A 23 -1.65 7.84 -3.35
N LYS A 24 -2.44 7.23 -4.23
CA LYS A 24 -3.34 6.13 -3.86
C LYS A 24 -2.64 4.78 -3.70
N TYR A 25 -1.69 4.46 -4.57
CA TYR A 25 -1.15 3.10 -4.67
C TYR A 25 0.31 2.95 -4.20
N ALA A 26 1.12 4.00 -4.17
CA ALA A 26 2.55 3.86 -3.88
C ALA A 26 2.83 3.19 -2.52
N SER A 27 2.11 3.57 -1.45
CA SER A 27 2.27 2.96 -0.13
C SER A 27 1.91 1.47 -0.12
N THR A 28 0.82 1.12 -0.79
CA THR A 28 0.35 -0.27 -0.91
C THR A 28 1.31 -1.13 -1.72
N LEU A 29 1.87 -0.57 -2.80
CA LEU A 29 2.84 -1.26 -3.64
C LEU A 29 4.19 -1.44 -2.94
N ARG A 30 4.61 -0.50 -2.08
CA ARG A 30 5.79 -0.70 -1.20
C ARG A 30 5.55 -1.87 -0.25
N TYR A 31 4.39 -1.90 0.41
CA TYR A 31 4.02 -3.02 1.28
C TYR A 31 4.01 -4.35 0.53
N PHE A 32 3.46 -4.37 -0.69
CA PHE A 32 3.46 -5.54 -1.57
C PHE A 32 4.88 -5.95 -1.97
N SER A 33 5.74 -5.00 -2.39
CA SER A 33 7.13 -5.25 -2.75
C SER A 33 7.95 -5.80 -1.59
N ALA A 34 7.66 -5.36 -0.34
CA ALA A 34 8.32 -5.85 0.87
C ALA A 34 8.08 -7.34 1.18
N LYS A 35 7.13 -8.00 0.49
CA LYS A 35 6.97 -9.46 0.54
C LYS A 35 8.07 -10.20 -0.24
N TYR A 36 8.79 -9.50 -1.10
CA TYR A 36 9.83 -10.04 -1.98
C TYR A 36 11.22 -9.49 -1.64
N VAL A 37 11.31 -8.24 -1.23
CA VAL A 37 12.56 -7.50 -1.05
C VAL A 37 12.60 -6.90 0.36
N ASP A 38 13.72 -7.13 1.09
CA ASP A 38 13.87 -6.68 2.49
C ASP A 38 14.47 -5.27 2.63
N ASP A 39 15.04 -4.71 1.55
CA ASP A 39 15.76 -3.44 1.57
C ASP A 39 14.87 -2.27 1.13
N ASP A 40 14.63 -1.33 2.03
CA ASP A 40 13.74 -0.19 1.81
C ASP A 40 14.10 0.66 0.59
N ALA A 41 15.39 0.88 0.34
CA ALA A 41 15.86 1.63 -0.82
C ALA A 41 15.51 0.90 -2.13
N THR A 42 15.69 -0.40 -2.15
CA THR A 42 15.33 -1.24 -3.30
C THR A 42 13.81 -1.31 -3.51
N ILE A 43 13.02 -1.37 -2.43
CA ILE A 43 11.56 -1.31 -2.51
C ILE A 43 11.11 0.01 -3.15
N GLU A 44 11.71 1.12 -2.73
CA GLU A 44 11.39 2.45 -3.28
C GLU A 44 11.72 2.51 -4.77
N ASP A 45 12.92 2.05 -5.18
CA ASP A 45 13.35 2.00 -6.58
C ASP A 45 12.39 1.17 -7.44
N VAL A 46 12.02 -0.03 -6.97
CA VAL A 46 11.07 -0.91 -7.66
C VAL A 46 9.73 -0.22 -7.90
N VAL A 47 9.21 0.47 -6.89
CA VAL A 47 7.91 1.16 -6.99
C VAL A 47 8.03 2.37 -7.92
N GLN A 48 9.11 3.16 -7.84
CA GLN A 48 9.34 4.28 -8.74
C GLN A 48 9.46 3.82 -10.19
N ASP A 49 10.24 2.78 -10.47
CA ASP A 49 10.39 2.21 -11.79
C ASP A 49 9.07 1.68 -12.36
N ALA A 50 8.23 1.08 -11.51
CA ALA A 50 6.89 0.63 -11.90
C ALA A 50 5.99 1.80 -12.33
N PHE A 51 6.03 2.93 -11.61
CA PHE A 51 5.28 4.13 -11.98
C PHE A 51 5.84 4.83 -13.22
N LEU A 52 7.16 4.86 -13.41
CA LEU A 52 7.77 5.35 -14.65
C LEU A 52 7.32 4.51 -15.85
N ASN A 53 7.32 3.20 -15.72
CA ASN A 53 6.87 2.28 -16.78
C ASN A 53 5.36 2.45 -17.07
N LEU A 54 4.55 2.67 -16.04
CA LEU A 54 3.14 3.02 -16.22
C LEU A 54 2.97 4.33 -17.00
N TRP A 55 3.76 5.36 -16.68
CA TRP A 55 3.69 6.65 -17.36
C TRP A 55 4.04 6.53 -18.86
N GLU A 56 5.08 5.80 -19.19
CA GLU A 56 5.48 5.55 -20.57
C GLU A 56 4.37 4.84 -21.36
N LYS A 57 3.73 3.85 -20.74
CA LYS A 57 2.66 3.02 -21.33
C LYS A 57 1.24 3.52 -21.07
N ARG A 58 1.07 4.73 -20.50
CA ARG A 58 -0.23 5.20 -20.02
C ARG A 58 -1.37 5.13 -21.04
N ASN A 59 -1.07 5.30 -22.32
CA ASN A 59 -2.06 5.26 -23.40
C ASN A 59 -2.66 3.86 -23.64
N GLU A 60 -2.02 2.81 -23.12
CA GLU A 60 -2.49 1.42 -23.23
C GLU A 60 -3.63 1.14 -22.22
N PHE A 61 -3.74 1.94 -21.16
CA PHE A 61 -4.67 1.73 -20.06
C PHE A 61 -5.81 2.74 -20.09
N LYS A 62 -7.06 2.24 -20.09
CA LYS A 62 -8.25 3.07 -20.15
C LYS A 62 -9.01 3.18 -18.82
N THR A 63 -8.77 2.25 -17.90
CA THR A 63 -9.48 2.18 -16.62
C THR A 63 -8.51 2.04 -15.45
N GLU A 64 -8.91 2.52 -14.28
CA GLU A 64 -8.11 2.40 -13.07
C GLU A 64 -7.88 0.93 -12.67
N SER A 65 -8.85 0.05 -12.90
CA SER A 65 -8.71 -1.38 -12.60
C SER A 65 -7.61 -2.06 -13.42
N THR A 66 -7.48 -1.71 -14.70
CA THR A 66 -6.40 -2.23 -15.57
C THR A 66 -5.05 -1.67 -15.17
N ILE A 67 -4.99 -0.40 -14.78
CA ILE A 67 -3.78 0.24 -14.25
C ILE A 67 -3.34 -0.46 -12.95
N LYS A 68 -4.27 -0.67 -12.01
CA LYS A 68 -4.01 -1.35 -10.74
C LYS A 68 -3.43 -2.75 -10.97
N ALA A 69 -4.08 -3.56 -11.80
CA ALA A 69 -3.60 -4.90 -12.14
C ALA A 69 -2.20 -4.88 -12.76
N TYR A 70 -1.94 -3.92 -13.64
CA TYR A 70 -0.63 -3.72 -14.25
C TYR A 70 0.44 -3.36 -13.21
N LEU A 71 0.16 -2.43 -12.29
CA LEU A 71 1.09 -2.02 -11.25
C LEU A 71 1.51 -3.19 -10.34
N TYR A 72 0.58 -4.02 -9.88
CA TYR A 72 0.93 -5.22 -9.11
C TYR A 72 1.80 -6.19 -9.90
N LYS A 73 1.46 -6.42 -11.18
CA LYS A 73 2.23 -7.31 -12.05
C LYS A 73 3.66 -6.82 -12.27
N ILE A 74 3.85 -5.51 -12.53
CA ILE A 74 5.17 -4.96 -12.83
C ILE A 74 6.03 -4.85 -11.58
N VAL A 75 5.46 -4.47 -10.42
CA VAL A 75 6.17 -4.44 -9.14
C VAL A 75 6.65 -5.84 -8.76
N ARG A 76 5.80 -6.87 -8.90
CA ARG A 76 6.23 -8.26 -8.72
C ARG A 76 7.41 -8.62 -9.63
N SER A 77 7.29 -8.33 -10.93
CA SER A 77 8.36 -8.63 -11.91
C SER A 77 9.68 -7.98 -11.51
N PHE A 78 9.67 -6.69 -11.19
CA PHE A 78 10.87 -5.95 -10.82
C PHE A 78 11.46 -6.42 -9.48
N SER A 79 10.62 -6.74 -8.49
CA SER A 79 11.06 -7.31 -7.22
C SER A 79 11.77 -8.66 -7.43
N VAL A 80 11.18 -9.56 -8.19
CA VAL A 80 11.74 -10.87 -8.50
C VAL A 80 13.04 -10.75 -9.31
N ASP A 81 13.08 -9.87 -10.30
CA ASP A 81 14.29 -9.64 -11.11
C ASP A 81 15.45 -9.08 -10.27
N THR A 82 15.13 -8.24 -9.28
CA THR A 82 16.13 -7.70 -8.33
C THR A 82 16.74 -8.81 -7.48
N ILE A 83 15.91 -9.73 -6.95
CA ILE A 83 16.39 -10.89 -6.19
C ILE A 83 17.27 -11.77 -7.08
N ARG A 84 16.83 -12.06 -8.31
CA ARG A 84 17.62 -12.87 -9.25
C ARG A 84 18.99 -12.27 -9.54
N ARG A 85 19.08 -10.96 -9.76
CA ARG A 85 20.36 -10.26 -9.98
C ARG A 85 21.26 -10.35 -8.75
N ARG A 86 20.74 -10.18 -7.54
CA ARG A 86 21.48 -10.32 -6.29
C ARG A 86 21.97 -11.75 -6.08
N ASN A 87 21.16 -12.76 -6.36
CA ASN A 87 21.51 -14.17 -6.23
C ASN A 87 22.57 -14.61 -7.29
N ILE A 88 22.55 -14.06 -8.49
CA ILE A 88 23.59 -14.29 -9.51
C ILE A 88 24.92 -13.67 -9.05
N ALA A 89 24.89 -12.49 -8.41
CA ALA A 89 26.10 -11.86 -7.85
C ALA A 89 26.67 -12.64 -6.65
N ASN A 90 25.80 -13.30 -5.86
CA ASN A 90 26.15 -14.14 -4.69
C ASN A 90 26.14 -15.62 -5.07
N ARG A 91 27.03 -16.05 -5.94
CA ARG A 91 27.13 -17.41 -6.53
C ARG A 91 27.18 -18.60 -5.55
N TYR A 92 26.95 -18.43 -4.25
CA TYR A 92 27.00 -19.48 -3.20
C TYR A 92 25.78 -19.53 -2.27
N ALA A 93 24.76 -18.72 -2.46
CA ALA A 93 23.55 -18.81 -1.66
C ALA A 93 22.44 -19.53 -2.44
N GLU A 94 22.06 -20.68 -1.93
CA GLU A 94 20.97 -21.59 -2.25
C GLU A 94 20.02 -21.12 -3.37
N LYS A 95 19.81 -22.03 -4.35
CA LYS A 95 18.69 -22.04 -5.26
C LYS A 95 17.37 -21.80 -4.48
N ILE A 96 17.07 -20.55 -4.20
CA ILE A 96 15.66 -20.19 -3.98
C ILE A 96 15.06 -20.25 -5.37
N VAL A 97 14.48 -21.40 -5.63
CA VAL A 97 13.68 -21.74 -6.79
C VAL A 97 12.47 -20.80 -6.72
N LEU A 98 12.59 -19.66 -7.41
CA LEU A 98 11.43 -18.90 -7.88
C LEU A 98 10.88 -19.66 -9.12
N GLU A 99 10.78 -21.00 -8.98
CA GLU A 99 10.02 -21.84 -9.89
C GLU A 99 8.57 -21.56 -9.59
N GLU A 100 7.88 -20.95 -10.56
CA GLU A 100 6.42 -20.80 -10.59
C GLU A 100 5.84 -20.46 -9.21
N GLU A 101 6.07 -19.22 -8.77
CA GLU A 101 5.36 -18.69 -7.62
C GLU A 101 3.88 -18.97 -7.85
N ASP A 102 3.30 -19.78 -6.99
CA ASP A 102 1.93 -20.24 -7.11
C ASP A 102 1.04 -19.00 -7.31
N GLN A 103 0.17 -19.05 -8.28
CA GLN A 103 -0.76 -17.96 -8.58
C GLN A 103 -1.58 -17.62 -7.33
N GLU A 104 -1.80 -18.59 -6.45
CA GLU A 104 -2.45 -18.46 -5.17
C GLU A 104 -1.66 -17.52 -4.24
N PHE A 105 -0.35 -17.73 -4.08
CA PHE A 105 0.54 -16.85 -3.29
C PHE A 105 0.55 -15.39 -3.80
N PHE A 106 0.57 -15.21 -5.11
CA PHE A 106 0.47 -13.86 -5.70
C PHE A 106 -0.85 -13.17 -5.37
N LEU A 107 -1.97 -13.90 -5.47
CA LEU A 107 -3.29 -13.37 -5.15
C LEU A 107 -3.44 -13.08 -3.65
N GLU A 108 -2.91 -13.94 -2.76
CA GLU A 108 -2.90 -13.71 -1.32
C GLU A 108 -2.15 -12.42 -0.97
N ASN A 109 -0.97 -12.19 -1.55
CA ASN A 109 -0.20 -10.97 -1.34
C ASN A 109 -0.93 -9.71 -1.83
N ILE A 110 -1.68 -9.80 -2.93
CA ILE A 110 -2.54 -8.69 -3.37
C ILE A 110 -3.63 -8.43 -2.34
N VAL A 111 -4.36 -9.46 -1.89
CA VAL A 111 -5.44 -9.32 -0.91
C VAL A 111 -4.90 -8.69 0.39
N GLU A 112 -3.78 -9.16 0.89
CA GLU A 112 -3.15 -8.62 2.10
C GLU A 112 -2.77 -7.13 1.91
N SER A 113 -2.23 -6.78 0.75
CA SER A 113 -1.88 -5.39 0.42
C SER A 113 -3.10 -4.48 0.31
N GLU A 114 -4.21 -4.98 -0.20
CA GLU A 114 -5.48 -4.25 -0.26
C GLU A 114 -6.08 -4.04 1.15
N VAL A 115 -5.99 -5.05 2.02
CA VAL A 115 -6.37 -4.89 3.43
C VAL A 115 -5.49 -3.85 4.12
N PHE A 116 -4.18 -3.86 3.88
CA PHE A 116 -3.27 -2.83 4.37
C PHE A 116 -3.70 -1.44 3.88
N GLN A 117 -4.03 -1.27 2.61
CA GLN A 117 -4.52 0.00 2.06
C GLN A 117 -5.81 0.48 2.75
N MET A 118 -6.75 -0.42 3.01
CA MET A 118 -7.97 -0.08 3.74
C MET A 118 -7.68 0.42 5.14
N ILE A 119 -6.81 -0.27 5.87
CA ILE A 119 -6.38 0.15 7.22
C ILE A 119 -5.74 1.53 7.17
N GLN A 120 -4.84 1.77 6.22
CA GLN A 120 -4.18 3.07 6.04
C GLN A 120 -5.18 4.19 5.70
N THR A 121 -6.16 3.90 4.86
CA THR A 121 -7.22 4.86 4.51
C THR A 121 -7.99 5.27 5.76
N VAL A 122 -8.49 4.31 6.55
CA VAL A 122 -9.23 4.59 7.78
C VAL A 122 -8.35 5.28 8.83
N PHE A 123 -7.08 4.90 8.92
CA PHE A 123 -6.12 5.56 9.80
C PHE A 123 -5.93 7.05 9.43
N ASN A 124 -5.88 7.36 8.13
CA ASN A 124 -5.74 8.73 7.64
C ASN A 124 -7.01 9.59 7.84
N GLU A 125 -8.17 8.98 8.09
CA GLU A 125 -9.41 9.67 8.49
C GLU A 125 -9.40 10.12 9.96
N LEU A 126 -8.50 9.59 10.80
CA LEU A 126 -8.39 10.01 12.21
C LEU A 126 -8.04 11.50 12.32
N SER A 127 -8.57 12.14 13.36
CA SER A 127 -8.13 13.50 13.69
C SER A 127 -6.62 13.55 13.96
N PRO A 128 -5.94 14.69 13.66
CA PRO A 128 -4.49 14.79 13.83
C PRO A 128 -3.99 14.32 15.20
N SER A 129 -4.62 14.78 16.28
CA SER A 129 -4.23 14.39 17.65
C SER A 129 -4.44 12.90 17.94
N CYS A 130 -5.53 12.28 17.44
CA CYS A 130 -5.75 10.85 17.58
C CYS A 130 -4.73 10.04 16.79
N ARG A 131 -4.38 10.50 15.57
CA ARG A 131 -3.41 9.85 14.70
C ARG A 131 -2.02 9.87 15.33
N GLU A 132 -1.58 11.02 15.84
CA GLU A 132 -0.29 11.22 16.47
C GLU A 132 -0.11 10.30 17.70
N VAL A 133 -1.10 10.27 18.60
CA VAL A 133 -1.10 9.35 19.75
C VAL A 133 -1.10 7.89 19.30
N TYR A 134 -1.88 7.57 18.26
CA TYR A 134 -1.99 6.20 17.76
C TYR A 134 -0.69 5.71 17.12
N GLN A 135 0.03 6.56 16.37
CA GLN A 135 1.32 6.24 15.75
C GLN A 135 2.40 5.89 16.77
N LEU A 136 2.41 6.54 17.92
CA LEU A 136 3.38 6.29 18.98
C LEU A 136 3.09 5.02 19.80
N SER A 137 1.83 4.53 19.79
CA SER A 137 1.38 3.39 20.59
C SER A 137 1.98 2.03 20.16
N PRO A 138 2.11 1.68 18.85
CA PRO A 138 2.67 0.41 18.42
C PRO A 138 4.16 0.25 18.68
N HIS A 139 4.89 1.36 18.90
CA HIS A 139 6.33 1.35 19.16
C HIS A 139 6.67 1.05 20.64
N GLY A 140 5.75 0.45 21.38
CA GLY A 140 5.95 0.04 22.77
C GLY A 140 6.03 1.19 23.78
N LYS A 141 5.71 2.42 23.37
CA LYS A 141 5.72 3.58 24.28
C LYS A 141 4.56 3.51 25.27
N SER A 142 4.86 3.76 26.53
CA SER A 142 3.87 3.87 27.60
C SER A 142 3.02 5.15 27.43
N HIS A 143 1.88 5.22 28.10
CA HIS A 143 1.04 6.43 28.10
C HIS A 143 1.79 7.64 28.69
N GLU A 144 2.67 7.40 29.66
CA GLU A 144 3.54 8.39 30.32
C GLU A 144 4.54 8.97 29.33
N GLU A 145 5.23 8.12 28.58
CA GLU A 145 6.19 8.54 27.54
C GLU A 145 5.50 9.34 26.42
N ILE A 146 4.33 8.89 25.94
CA ILE A 146 3.55 9.62 24.95
C ILE A 146 3.09 10.98 25.48
N SER A 147 2.65 11.02 26.75
CA SER A 147 2.24 12.26 27.45
C SER A 147 3.36 13.29 27.47
N GLN A 148 4.59 12.84 27.78
CA GLN A 148 5.79 13.71 27.79
C GLN A 148 6.19 14.18 26.39
N LEU A 149 6.15 13.28 25.40
CA LEU A 149 6.53 13.61 24.02
C LEU A 149 5.60 14.61 23.36
N LEU A 150 4.30 14.55 23.67
CA LEU A 150 3.27 15.38 23.04
C LEU A 150 2.85 16.57 23.92
N ASP A 151 3.43 16.71 25.11
CA ASP A 151 3.09 17.76 26.11
C ASP A 151 1.58 17.80 26.41
N ILE A 152 0.96 16.63 26.64
CA ILE A 152 -0.46 16.46 26.98
C ILE A 152 -0.63 15.58 28.22
N SER A 153 -1.77 15.65 28.89
CA SER A 153 -2.01 14.79 30.06
C SER A 153 -2.15 13.31 29.67
N ILE A 154 -1.77 12.40 30.60
CA ILE A 154 -1.96 10.95 30.43
C ILE A 154 -3.44 10.62 30.13
N ASN A 155 -4.38 11.34 30.78
CA ASN A 155 -5.81 11.16 30.52
C ASN A 155 -6.19 11.56 29.09
N THR A 156 -5.56 12.60 28.55
CA THR A 156 -5.74 13.02 27.15
C THR A 156 -5.20 11.95 26.19
N VAL A 157 -4.02 11.37 26.48
CA VAL A 157 -3.48 10.23 25.70
C VAL A 157 -4.46 9.07 25.66
N LYS A 158 -4.96 8.63 26.84
CA LYS A 158 -5.96 7.56 26.95
C LYS A 158 -7.23 7.85 26.14
N LYS A 159 -7.72 9.09 26.23
CA LYS A 159 -8.92 9.52 25.47
C LYS A 159 -8.69 9.47 23.96
N HIS A 160 -7.57 10.00 23.45
CA HIS A 160 -7.25 9.96 22.03
C HIS A 160 -7.07 8.52 21.52
N LYS A 161 -6.37 7.66 22.27
CA LYS A 161 -6.21 6.25 21.95
C LYS A 161 -7.54 5.50 21.90
N ASN A 162 -8.43 5.72 22.88
CA ASN A 162 -9.75 5.10 22.90
C ASN A 162 -10.62 5.56 21.73
N ASN A 163 -10.60 6.86 21.42
CA ASN A 163 -11.33 7.41 20.28
C ASN A 163 -10.82 6.85 18.96
N ALA A 164 -9.49 6.77 18.78
CA ALA A 164 -8.89 6.17 17.61
C ALA A 164 -9.28 4.69 17.46
N ASN A 165 -9.17 3.90 18.53
CA ASN A 165 -9.55 2.49 18.53
C ASN A 165 -11.03 2.29 18.19
N HIS A 166 -11.92 3.12 18.76
CA HIS A 166 -13.35 3.04 18.48
C HIS A 166 -13.63 3.38 17.01
N TYR A 167 -13.08 4.49 16.52
CA TYR A 167 -13.24 4.92 15.12
C TYR A 167 -12.74 3.86 14.15
N MET A 168 -11.50 3.39 14.31
CA MET A 168 -10.90 2.35 13.47
C MET A 168 -11.76 1.09 13.44
N ARG A 169 -12.22 0.63 14.61
CA ARG A 169 -13.06 -0.56 14.70
C ARG A 169 -14.37 -0.42 13.94
N GLU A 170 -15.07 0.68 14.10
CA GLU A 170 -16.37 0.86 13.45
C GLU A 170 -16.22 1.03 11.94
N ARG A 171 -15.22 1.79 11.50
CA ARG A 171 -14.97 1.99 10.07
C ARG A 171 -14.52 0.70 9.38
N LEU A 172 -13.60 -0.06 9.99
CA LEU A 172 -13.13 -1.32 9.42
C LEU A 172 -14.22 -2.39 9.39
N LYS A 173 -15.09 -2.48 10.39
CA LYS A 173 -16.26 -3.37 10.33
C LYS A 173 -17.17 -3.04 9.15
N HIS A 174 -17.44 -1.76 8.92
CA HIS A 174 -18.29 -1.32 7.81
C HIS A 174 -17.66 -1.66 6.46
N VAL A 175 -16.37 -1.42 6.30
CA VAL A 175 -15.64 -1.75 5.08
C VAL A 175 -15.63 -3.26 4.84
N LEU A 176 -15.30 -4.06 5.85
CA LEU A 176 -15.29 -5.53 5.75
C LEU A 176 -16.68 -6.11 5.46
N SER A 177 -17.75 -5.54 5.99
CA SER A 177 -19.11 -6.00 5.71
C SER A 177 -19.50 -5.81 4.25
N ILE A 178 -19.02 -4.75 3.60
CA ILE A 178 -19.22 -4.50 2.16
C ILE A 178 -18.52 -5.58 1.33
N PHE A 179 -17.29 -5.96 1.72
CA PHE A 179 -16.52 -7.00 1.00
C PHE A 179 -17.07 -8.41 1.18
N LEU A 180 -17.70 -8.71 2.32
CA LEU A 180 -18.29 -10.02 2.59
C LEU A 180 -19.69 -10.19 1.97
N CYS A 181 -20.31 -9.10 1.48
CA CYS A 181 -21.61 -9.13 0.82
C CYS A 181 -21.53 -9.19 -0.72
N ILE A 182 -20.31 -9.26 -1.29
CA ILE A 182 -20.04 -9.46 -2.71
C ILE A 182 -19.60 -10.90 -2.95
#